data_d8420f17458e1f601ce028edc9c37e9c
#
_entry.id   d8420f17458e1f601ce028edc9c37e9c
#
_cell.length_a   1.000
_cell.length_b   1.000
_cell.length_c   1.000
_cell.angle_alpha   90.00
_cell.angle_beta   90.00
_cell.angle_gamma   90.00
#
_symmetry.space_group_name_H-M   'P 1'
#
loop_
_entity.id
_entity.type
_entity.pdbx_description
1 polymer ?
#
loop_
_entity_poly.entity_id
_entity_poly.type
_entity_poly.pdbx_seq_one_letter_code
_entity_poly.pdbx_strand_id
1 'polypeptide(L)'
;MRKLKNVTILGAGTAGWISAYILSDFFFTNKQNVKVTIVDPSSIPIIGVGEGTTGIFYDFLKRYNLDELDFLRETKATLKFGIVHKDWKELNHQYYGPIDDPHLLASKKDPEDFEYLNVYAVAAGRSVADVHLHTKLMETNKVPFNLENSRPDLKSPFFYAYHFDNHLVGNYLRKR
;
A
#
# COMPACT_ATOMS: atom_id res chain seq x y z
N MET A 1 13.74 24.60 -27.10
CA MET A 1 13.87 23.76 -25.90
C MET A 1 14.67 22.49 -26.24
N ARG A 2 15.65 22.12 -25.42
CA ARG A 2 16.38 20.84 -25.60
C ARG A 2 15.41 19.69 -25.29
N LYS A 3 15.27 18.72 -26.19
CA LYS A 3 14.48 17.50 -25.93
C LYS A 3 15.22 16.62 -24.92
N LEU A 4 14.50 16.14 -23.90
CA LEU A 4 15.00 15.14 -22.97
C LEU A 4 15.30 13.84 -23.72
N LYS A 5 16.47 13.26 -23.49
CA LYS A 5 16.90 11.99 -24.15
C LYS A 5 17.18 10.88 -23.15
N ASN A 6 17.64 11.23 -21.97
CA ASN A 6 18.04 10.28 -20.94
C ASN A 6 17.54 10.75 -19.57
N VAL A 7 17.08 9.80 -18.77
CA VAL A 7 16.79 9.96 -17.35
C VAL A 7 17.59 8.91 -16.60
N THR A 8 18.34 9.33 -15.59
CA THR A 8 19.08 8.40 -14.73
C THR A 8 18.52 8.48 -13.32
N ILE A 9 18.16 7.33 -12.78
CA ILE A 9 17.68 7.16 -11.40
C ILE A 9 18.84 6.57 -10.61
N LEU A 10 19.22 7.24 -9.55
CA LEU A 10 20.28 6.76 -8.65
C LEU A 10 19.63 6.02 -7.47
N GLY A 11 19.92 4.72 -7.36
CA GLY A 11 19.38 3.80 -6.36
C GLY A 11 18.27 2.90 -6.91
N ALA A 12 18.41 1.59 -6.68
CA ALA A 12 17.46 0.54 -7.08
C ALA A 12 16.60 0.01 -5.91
N GLY A 13 16.37 0.83 -4.89
CA GLY A 13 15.36 0.53 -3.86
C GLY A 13 13.94 0.61 -4.43
N THR A 14 12.93 0.35 -3.60
CA THR A 14 11.51 0.38 -3.98
C THR A 14 11.12 1.66 -4.71
N ALA A 15 11.51 2.82 -4.17
CA ALA A 15 11.24 4.12 -4.79
C ALA A 15 11.90 4.28 -6.17
N GLY A 16 13.13 3.79 -6.34
CA GLY A 16 13.84 3.81 -7.62
C GLY A 16 13.14 2.97 -8.68
N TRP A 17 12.73 1.76 -8.35
CA TRP A 17 12.00 0.88 -9.26
C TRP A 17 10.62 1.41 -9.63
N ILE A 18 9.84 1.92 -8.64
CA ILE A 18 8.54 2.55 -8.91
C ILE A 18 8.71 3.76 -9.83
N SER A 19 9.70 4.61 -9.57
CA SER A 19 10.00 5.78 -10.41
C SER A 19 10.36 5.39 -11.83
N ALA A 20 11.21 4.35 -11.98
CA ALA A 20 11.60 3.85 -13.29
C ALA A 20 10.39 3.31 -14.07
N TYR A 21 9.53 2.56 -13.39
CA TYR A 21 8.33 2.00 -13.99
C TYR A 21 7.38 3.11 -14.48
N ILE A 22 7.06 4.07 -13.61
CA ILE A 22 6.19 5.21 -13.94
C ILE A 22 6.76 6.03 -15.12
N LEU A 23 8.04 6.34 -15.09
CA LEU A 23 8.68 7.14 -16.14
C LEU A 23 8.75 6.38 -17.47
N SER A 24 9.05 5.08 -17.43
CA SER A 24 9.10 4.24 -18.62
C SER A 24 7.72 4.16 -19.29
N ASP A 25 6.67 3.91 -18.50
CA ASP A 25 5.30 3.92 -19.00
C ASP A 25 4.89 5.29 -19.55
N PHE A 26 5.19 6.36 -18.84
CA PHE A 26 4.91 7.73 -19.29
C PHE A 26 5.55 8.03 -20.64
N PHE A 27 6.85 7.74 -20.81
CA PHE A 27 7.55 8.02 -22.06
C PHE A 27 7.07 7.11 -23.21
N PHE A 28 6.80 5.85 -22.91
CA PHE A 28 6.25 4.91 -23.88
C PHE A 28 4.87 5.35 -24.38
N THR A 29 3.95 5.65 -23.47
CA THR A 29 2.59 6.08 -23.79
C THR A 29 2.56 7.39 -24.60
N ASN A 30 3.46 8.33 -24.26
CA ASN A 30 3.57 9.61 -24.98
C ASN A 30 4.47 9.53 -26.23
N LYS A 31 4.89 8.32 -26.66
CA LYS A 31 5.76 8.10 -27.83
C LYS A 31 7.04 8.94 -27.79
N GLN A 32 7.61 9.13 -26.62
CA GLN A 32 8.85 9.85 -26.41
C GLN A 32 10.02 8.87 -26.33
N ASN A 33 11.01 9.06 -27.18
CA ASN A 33 12.21 8.23 -27.15
C ASN A 33 13.18 8.75 -26.07
N VAL A 34 12.92 8.36 -24.83
CA VAL A 34 13.73 8.72 -23.64
C VAL A 34 14.22 7.41 -23.00
N LYS A 35 15.53 7.32 -22.81
CA LYS A 35 16.14 6.19 -22.11
C LYS A 35 16.05 6.41 -20.60
N VAL A 36 15.42 5.49 -19.87
CA VAL A 36 15.43 5.45 -18.40
C VAL A 36 16.49 4.44 -17.94
N THR A 37 17.36 4.85 -17.06
CA THR A 37 18.46 4.01 -16.53
C THR A 37 18.45 4.07 -15.02
N ILE A 38 18.51 2.91 -14.36
CA ILE A 38 18.74 2.82 -12.92
C ILE A 38 20.23 2.52 -12.70
N VAL A 39 20.83 3.25 -11.79
CA VAL A 39 22.21 3.02 -11.34
C VAL A 39 22.17 2.68 -9.86
N ASP A 40 22.72 1.53 -9.54
CA ASP A 40 22.73 0.99 -8.17
C ASP A 40 24.13 0.51 -7.80
N PRO A 41 24.66 0.86 -6.63
CA PRO A 41 25.95 0.38 -6.19
C PRO A 41 25.85 -1.10 -5.80
N SER A 42 26.49 -1.98 -6.56
CA SER A 42 26.50 -3.43 -6.31
C SER A 42 27.08 -3.85 -4.95
N SER A 43 27.82 -2.95 -4.30
CA SER A 43 28.53 -3.18 -3.02
C SER A 43 27.73 -2.74 -1.78
N ILE A 44 26.65 -2.01 -1.94
CA ILE A 44 25.83 -1.52 -0.82
C ILE A 44 24.54 -2.34 -0.79
N PRO A 45 24.32 -3.16 0.23
CA PRO A 45 23.05 -3.89 0.35
C PRO A 45 21.90 -2.90 0.55
N ILE A 46 20.74 -3.23 0.01
CA ILE A 46 19.52 -2.46 0.27
C ILE A 46 19.26 -2.51 1.79
N ILE A 47 19.27 -1.35 2.41
CA ILE A 47 18.94 -1.21 3.83
C ILE A 47 17.41 -1.24 3.93
N GLY A 48 16.84 -2.43 3.92
CA GLY A 48 15.41 -2.64 4.03
C GLY A 48 15.11 -3.77 5.01
N VAL A 49 14.23 -3.49 5.94
CA VAL A 49 13.75 -4.45 6.95
C VAL A 49 12.31 -4.88 6.68
N GLY A 50 11.87 -4.79 5.44
CA GLY A 50 10.47 -4.88 5.05
C GLY A 50 9.80 -3.50 5.05
N GLU A 51 8.89 -3.31 4.13
CA GLU A 51 8.20 -2.04 3.93
C GLU A 51 6.70 -2.20 4.08
N GLY A 52 6.08 -1.22 4.76
CA GLY A 52 4.63 -1.09 4.83
C GLY A 52 4.18 0.09 3.97
N THR A 53 3.29 -0.15 3.03
CA THR A 53 2.74 0.90 2.17
C THR A 53 1.58 1.64 2.80
N THR A 54 1.09 2.63 2.08
CA THR A 54 -0.23 3.22 2.24
C THR A 54 -1.16 2.71 1.13
N GLY A 55 -2.44 3.02 1.21
CA GLY A 55 -3.43 2.63 0.20
C GLY A 55 -3.12 3.11 -1.23
N ILE A 56 -2.33 4.18 -1.38
CA ILE A 56 -1.89 4.69 -2.70
C ILE A 56 -1.16 3.62 -3.52
N PHE A 57 -0.52 2.64 -2.87
CA PHE A 57 0.15 1.55 -3.59
C PHE A 57 -0.84 0.61 -4.30
N TYR A 58 -2.01 0.41 -3.72
CA TYR A 58 -3.10 -0.32 -4.38
C TYR A 58 -3.57 0.41 -5.65
N ASP A 59 -3.72 1.73 -5.58
CA ASP A 59 -4.05 2.54 -6.76
C ASP A 59 -2.95 2.49 -7.82
N PHE A 60 -1.69 2.41 -7.41
CA PHE A 60 -0.56 2.21 -8.32
C PHE A 60 -0.69 0.88 -9.07
N LEU A 61 -0.95 -0.25 -8.40
CA LEU A 61 -1.14 -1.54 -9.06
C LEU A 61 -2.29 -1.48 -10.06
N LYS A 62 -3.43 -0.92 -9.68
CA LYS A 62 -4.60 -0.75 -10.56
C LYS A 62 -4.30 0.14 -11.76
N ARG A 63 -3.70 1.30 -11.53
CA ARG A 63 -3.41 2.29 -12.57
C ARG A 63 -2.55 1.71 -13.68
N TYR A 64 -1.59 0.87 -13.32
CA TYR A 64 -0.66 0.26 -14.25
C TYR A 64 -1.07 -1.16 -14.67
N ASN A 65 -2.31 -1.56 -14.36
CA ASN A 65 -2.86 -2.88 -14.69
C ASN A 65 -1.95 -4.04 -14.26
N LEU A 66 -1.31 -3.88 -13.10
CA LEU A 66 -0.53 -4.93 -12.48
C LEU A 66 -1.46 -5.88 -11.72
N ASP A 67 -1.40 -7.17 -12.03
CA ASP A 67 -2.23 -8.16 -11.35
C ASP A 67 -1.84 -8.28 -9.88
N GLU A 68 -2.79 -7.99 -9.00
CA GLU A 68 -2.55 -7.96 -7.57
C GLU A 68 -2.22 -9.34 -7.00
N LEU A 69 -2.83 -10.40 -7.52
CA LEU A 69 -2.52 -11.76 -7.05
C LEU A 69 -1.12 -12.18 -7.46
N ASP A 70 -0.69 -11.83 -8.67
CA ASP A 70 0.68 -12.05 -9.11
C ASP A 70 1.65 -11.24 -8.26
N PHE A 71 1.31 -9.97 -7.95
CA PHE A 71 2.08 -9.15 -7.04
C PHE A 71 2.23 -9.82 -5.67
N LEU A 72 1.13 -10.22 -5.03
CA LEU A 72 1.16 -10.89 -3.71
C LEU A 72 2.01 -12.16 -3.73
N ARG A 73 1.90 -12.97 -4.79
CA ARG A 73 2.66 -14.23 -4.93
C ARG A 73 4.14 -14.00 -5.14
N GLU A 74 4.50 -13.15 -6.11
CA GLU A 74 5.89 -12.94 -6.51
C GLU A 74 6.67 -12.14 -5.46
N THR A 75 6.01 -11.26 -4.72
CA THR A 75 6.65 -10.43 -3.70
C THR A 75 6.48 -10.96 -2.28
N LYS A 76 5.71 -12.03 -2.10
CA LYS A 76 5.30 -12.55 -0.79
C LYS A 76 4.67 -11.49 0.10
N ALA A 77 4.01 -10.51 -0.53
CA ALA A 77 3.35 -9.43 0.17
C ALA A 77 2.15 -9.93 0.97
N THR A 78 1.88 -9.25 2.07
CA THR A 78 0.72 -9.49 2.93
C THR A 78 -0.13 -8.23 3.02
N LEU A 79 -1.41 -8.39 3.38
CA LEU A 79 -2.32 -7.27 3.51
C LEU A 79 -2.06 -6.52 4.82
N LYS A 80 -2.16 -5.20 4.75
CA LYS A 80 -2.01 -4.27 5.87
C LYS A 80 -3.30 -3.47 6.02
N PHE A 81 -3.98 -3.62 7.15
CA PHE A 81 -5.23 -2.91 7.44
C PHE A 81 -5.03 -1.67 8.29
N GLY A 82 -3.85 -1.47 8.83
CA GLY A 82 -3.57 -0.32 9.66
C GLY A 82 -2.24 -0.42 10.38
N ILE A 83 -2.11 0.40 11.41
CA ILE A 83 -0.94 0.49 12.28
C ILE A 83 -1.41 0.37 13.72
N VAL A 84 -0.70 -0.40 14.52
CA VAL A 84 -0.89 -0.43 15.97
C VAL A 84 0.16 0.49 16.59
N HIS A 85 -0.31 1.51 17.28
CA HIS A 85 0.54 2.43 18.04
C HIS A 85 0.61 1.97 19.48
N LYS A 86 1.79 1.60 19.95
CA LYS A 86 2.03 1.08 21.29
C LYS A 86 2.95 2.02 22.05
N ASP A 87 2.61 2.29 23.28
CA ASP A 87 3.39 3.13 24.22
C ASP A 87 3.61 4.59 23.79
N TRP A 88 2.78 5.11 22.87
CA TRP A 88 2.90 6.49 22.39
C TRP A 88 2.33 7.53 23.36
N LYS A 89 1.23 7.20 24.02
CA LYS A 89 0.60 8.10 25.01
C LYS A 89 1.19 7.88 26.40
N GLU A 90 1.25 6.64 26.84
CA GLU A 90 1.76 6.18 28.12
C GLU A 90 2.16 4.71 28.01
N LEU A 91 2.97 4.21 28.94
CA LEU A 91 3.43 2.83 28.95
C LEU A 91 2.24 1.87 29.02
N ASN A 92 2.25 0.83 28.19
CA ASN A 92 1.20 -0.16 27.99
C ASN A 92 -0.09 0.37 27.34
N HIS A 93 -0.14 1.63 26.92
CA HIS A 93 -1.25 2.12 26.11
C HIS A 93 -1.11 1.68 24.65
N GLN A 94 -2.21 1.24 24.06
CA GLN A 94 -2.26 0.83 22.66
C GLN A 94 -3.50 1.40 21.98
N TYR A 95 -3.33 1.89 20.76
CA TYR A 95 -4.45 2.27 19.91
C TYR A 95 -4.18 1.90 18.45
N TYR A 96 -5.24 1.82 17.66
CA TYR A 96 -5.20 1.42 16.26
C TYR A 96 -5.40 2.63 15.35
N GLY A 97 -4.57 2.74 14.32
CA GLY A 97 -4.75 3.65 13.19
C GLY A 97 -5.10 2.84 11.94
N PRO A 98 -6.38 2.62 11.65
CA PRO A 98 -6.80 1.87 10.47
C PRO A 98 -6.45 2.63 9.19
N ILE A 99 -6.33 1.88 8.08
CA ILE A 99 -6.20 2.44 6.74
C ILE A 99 -7.59 2.53 6.15
N ASP A 100 -8.11 3.75 6.01
CA ASP A 100 -9.40 4.03 5.42
C ASP A 100 -9.26 4.50 3.97
N ASP A 101 -10.29 4.22 3.17
CA ASP A 101 -10.38 4.78 1.82
C ASP A 101 -10.88 6.23 1.90
N PRO A 102 -10.02 7.22 1.59
CA PRO A 102 -10.43 8.62 1.61
C PRO A 102 -11.53 8.93 0.58
N HIS A 103 -11.64 8.14 -0.49
CA HIS A 103 -12.71 8.30 -1.48
C HIS A 103 -14.05 7.74 -0.98
N LEU A 104 -14.03 6.66 -0.19
CA LEU A 104 -15.23 6.16 0.48
C LEU A 104 -15.72 7.13 1.54
N LEU A 105 -14.82 7.76 2.28
CA LEU A 105 -15.17 8.81 3.24
C LEU A 105 -15.76 10.03 2.54
N ALA A 106 -15.16 10.46 1.41
CA ALA A 106 -15.65 11.59 0.64
C ALA A 106 -16.97 11.33 -0.13
N SER A 107 -17.26 10.06 -0.46
CA SER A 107 -18.45 9.67 -1.23
C SER A 107 -19.70 9.42 -0.39
N LYS A 108 -19.56 9.29 0.92
CA LYS A 108 -20.70 9.12 1.83
C LYS A 108 -21.43 10.46 1.97
N LYS A 109 -22.77 10.36 1.91
CA LYS A 109 -23.65 11.55 2.03
C LYS A 109 -23.46 12.30 3.35
N ASP A 110 -22.97 11.61 4.38
CA ASP A 110 -22.67 12.15 5.71
C ASP A 110 -21.35 11.58 6.23
N PRO A 111 -20.19 12.13 5.83
CA PRO A 111 -18.88 11.69 6.37
C PRO A 111 -18.78 11.87 7.90
N GLU A 112 -19.58 12.75 8.47
CA GLU A 112 -19.66 12.99 9.91
C GLU A 112 -20.18 11.77 10.69
N ASP A 113 -21.05 10.94 10.09
CA ASP A 113 -21.62 9.77 10.78
C ASP A 113 -20.55 8.74 11.15
N PHE A 114 -19.51 8.61 10.36
CA PHE A 114 -18.45 7.61 10.62
C PHE A 114 -17.47 8.06 11.71
N GLU A 115 -17.07 9.32 11.69
CA GLU A 115 -16.25 9.91 12.75
C GLU A 115 -17.05 9.92 14.07
N TYR A 116 -18.34 10.21 13.99
CA TYR A 116 -19.24 10.21 15.13
C TYR A 116 -19.34 8.83 15.82
N LEU A 117 -19.41 7.75 15.04
CA LEU A 117 -19.43 6.38 15.59
C LEU A 117 -18.15 6.05 16.36
N ASN A 118 -16.99 6.46 15.86
CA ASN A 118 -15.72 6.27 16.57
C ASN A 118 -15.68 7.06 17.88
N VAL A 119 -16.05 8.33 17.84
CA VAL A 119 -16.12 9.20 19.03
C VAL A 119 -17.14 8.64 20.02
N TYR A 120 -18.31 8.21 19.56
CA TYR A 120 -19.32 7.61 20.41
C TYR A 120 -18.83 6.34 21.09
N ALA A 121 -18.16 5.44 20.36
CA ALA A 121 -17.61 4.22 20.92
C ALA A 121 -16.63 4.54 22.07
N VAL A 122 -15.69 5.46 21.83
CA VAL A 122 -14.71 5.87 22.84
C VAL A 122 -15.40 6.52 24.05
N ALA A 123 -16.35 7.42 23.84
CA ALA A 123 -17.11 8.07 24.89
C ALA A 123 -17.95 7.10 25.73
N ALA A 124 -18.44 6.03 25.11
CA ALA A 124 -19.17 4.94 25.77
C ALA A 124 -18.25 3.89 26.44
N GLY A 125 -16.93 4.11 26.45
CA GLY A 125 -15.96 3.16 27.00
C GLY A 125 -15.84 1.86 26.20
N ARG A 126 -16.22 1.88 24.91
CA ARG A 126 -16.16 0.73 23.99
C ARG A 126 -14.89 0.79 23.14
N SER A 127 -14.49 -0.35 22.60
CA SER A 127 -13.42 -0.41 21.62
C SER A 127 -13.86 0.19 20.28
N VAL A 128 -12.98 0.93 19.60
CA VAL A 128 -13.18 1.34 18.21
C VAL A 128 -13.39 0.11 17.29
N ALA A 129 -12.79 -1.03 17.62
CA ALA A 129 -13.01 -2.28 16.91
C ALA A 129 -14.47 -2.77 16.88
N ASP A 130 -15.31 -2.30 17.81
CA ASP A 130 -16.73 -2.66 17.80
C ASP A 130 -17.54 -1.96 16.69
N VAL A 131 -17.00 -0.87 16.15
CA VAL A 131 -17.66 -0.06 15.11
C VAL A 131 -16.82 0.06 13.84
N HIS A 132 -15.54 -0.35 13.88
CA HIS A 132 -14.61 -0.21 12.76
C HIS A 132 -14.06 -1.56 12.31
N LEU A 133 -14.43 -1.99 11.10
CA LEU A 133 -14.08 -3.31 10.58
C LEU A 133 -12.57 -3.55 10.50
N HIS A 134 -11.79 -2.60 9.97
CA HIS A 134 -10.34 -2.76 9.87
C HIS A 134 -9.68 -2.94 11.24
N THR A 135 -10.12 -2.17 12.24
CA THR A 135 -9.64 -2.34 13.61
C THR A 135 -9.96 -3.74 14.14
N LYS A 136 -11.18 -4.24 13.84
CA LYS A 136 -11.58 -5.60 14.25
C LYS A 136 -10.75 -6.68 13.56
N LEU A 137 -10.45 -6.51 12.28
CA LEU A 137 -9.59 -7.44 11.54
C LEU A 137 -8.16 -7.46 12.13
N MET A 138 -7.63 -6.28 12.48
CA MET A 138 -6.31 -6.16 13.12
C MET A 138 -6.27 -6.84 14.49
N GLU A 139 -7.27 -6.60 15.36
CA GLU A 139 -7.35 -7.22 16.70
C GLU A 139 -7.45 -8.75 16.62
N THR A 140 -8.16 -9.26 15.62
CA THR A 140 -8.44 -10.69 15.49
C THR A 140 -7.45 -11.40 14.58
N ASN A 141 -6.51 -10.68 13.96
CA ASN A 141 -5.57 -11.19 12.97
C ASN A 141 -6.27 -11.96 11.84
N LYS A 142 -7.33 -11.38 11.29
CA LYS A 142 -8.15 -11.97 10.23
C LYS A 142 -8.13 -11.13 8.97
N VAL A 143 -8.46 -11.78 7.86
CA VAL A 143 -8.70 -11.14 6.57
C VAL A 143 -10.19 -11.25 6.21
N PRO A 144 -10.77 -10.27 5.49
CA PRO A 144 -12.20 -10.27 5.15
C PRO A 144 -12.53 -11.19 3.96
N PHE A 145 -11.62 -12.08 3.57
CA PHE A 145 -11.74 -12.95 2.41
C PHE A 145 -11.84 -14.40 2.86
N ASN A 146 -12.68 -15.18 2.18
CA ASN A 146 -12.65 -16.62 2.31
C ASN A 146 -11.57 -17.19 1.40
N LEU A 147 -10.47 -17.63 2.00
CA LEU A 147 -9.31 -18.19 1.27
C LEU A 147 -9.53 -19.65 0.83
N GLU A 148 -10.58 -20.32 1.34
CA GLU A 148 -10.77 -21.77 1.15
C GLU A 148 -11.37 -22.13 -0.21
N ASN A 149 -12.17 -21.27 -0.79
CA ASN A 149 -13.02 -21.68 -1.92
C ASN A 149 -12.78 -20.96 -3.24
N SER A 150 -11.96 -19.94 -3.32
CA SER A 150 -11.68 -19.26 -4.58
C SER A 150 -10.63 -18.20 -4.45
N ARG A 151 -10.16 -17.73 -5.58
CA ARG A 151 -9.46 -16.47 -5.76
C ARG A 151 -10.15 -15.42 -4.88
N PRO A 152 -9.44 -14.77 -3.93
CA PRO A 152 -10.04 -13.71 -3.14
C PRO A 152 -10.69 -12.70 -4.07
N ASP A 153 -11.94 -12.34 -3.84
CA ASP A 153 -12.53 -11.23 -4.58
C ASP A 153 -11.90 -9.92 -4.07
N LEU A 154 -10.74 -9.61 -4.63
CA LEU A 154 -9.99 -8.40 -4.32
C LEU A 154 -10.69 -7.12 -4.82
N LYS A 155 -11.85 -7.26 -5.47
CA LYS A 155 -12.76 -6.14 -5.75
C LYS A 155 -13.61 -5.75 -4.55
N SER A 156 -13.29 -6.30 -3.37
CA SER A 156 -13.92 -5.91 -2.12
C SER A 156 -13.86 -4.39 -1.93
N PRO A 157 -14.89 -3.76 -1.37
CA PRO A 157 -14.90 -2.34 -1.02
C PRO A 157 -13.91 -1.98 0.11
N PHE A 158 -13.05 -2.91 0.49
CA PHE A 158 -12.05 -2.68 1.52
C PHE A 158 -10.82 -2.02 0.93
N PHE A 159 -10.43 -0.92 1.52
CA PHE A 159 -9.19 -0.25 1.23
C PHE A 159 -8.11 -0.76 2.17
N TYR A 160 -6.99 -1.15 1.64
CA TYR A 160 -5.88 -1.72 2.40
C TYR A 160 -4.55 -1.36 1.75
N ALA A 161 -3.49 -1.67 2.44
CA ALA A 161 -2.13 -1.54 1.96
C ALA A 161 -1.42 -2.89 2.05
N TYR A 162 -0.11 -2.89 1.88
CA TYR A 162 0.71 -4.10 1.86
C TYR A 162 1.90 -3.97 2.80
N HIS A 163 2.35 -5.11 3.31
CA HIS A 163 3.72 -5.29 3.75
C HIS A 163 4.44 -6.16 2.72
N PHE A 164 5.65 -5.81 2.33
CA PHE A 164 6.40 -6.56 1.36
C PHE A 164 7.92 -6.47 1.57
N ASP A 165 8.62 -7.38 0.92
CA ASP A 165 10.06 -7.34 0.77
C ASP A 165 10.44 -6.45 -0.42
N ASN A 166 11.29 -5.45 -0.19
CA ASN A 166 11.67 -4.46 -1.20
C ASN A 166 12.49 -5.05 -2.36
N HIS A 167 13.30 -6.11 -2.10
CA HIS A 167 14.02 -6.82 -3.15
C HIS A 167 13.05 -7.54 -4.10
N LEU A 168 12.04 -8.19 -3.52
CA LEU A 168 11.05 -8.91 -4.31
C LEU A 168 10.20 -7.95 -5.14
N VAL A 169 9.84 -6.79 -4.59
CA VAL A 169 9.13 -5.74 -5.34
C VAL A 169 10.00 -5.19 -6.47
N GLY A 170 11.28 -4.90 -6.22
CA GLY A 170 12.20 -4.46 -7.27
C GLY A 170 12.31 -5.48 -8.40
N ASN A 171 12.46 -6.77 -8.06
CA ASN A 171 12.50 -7.85 -9.05
C ASN A 171 11.18 -8.02 -9.80
N TYR A 172 10.05 -7.85 -9.13
CA TYR A 172 8.73 -7.89 -9.72
C TYR A 172 8.55 -6.78 -10.78
N LEU A 173 8.84 -5.53 -10.41
CA LEU A 173 8.70 -4.38 -11.32
C LEU A 173 9.68 -4.43 -12.50
N ARG A 174 10.88 -4.97 -12.29
CA ARG A 174 11.88 -5.15 -13.36
C ARG A 174 11.43 -6.07 -14.49
N LYS A 175 10.59 -7.05 -14.19
CA LYS A 175 10.10 -8.03 -15.17
C LYS A 175 8.91 -7.52 -15.99
N ARG A 176 8.24 -6.48 -15.54
CA ARG A 176 7.04 -5.89 -16.15
C ARG A 176 7.39 -4.72 -17.06
#